data_60ac97b9204bdeeba15d0bf0056fa411
#
_entry.id   60ac97b9204bdeeba15d0bf0056fa411
#
_cell.length_a   1.000
_cell.length_b   1.000
_cell.length_c   1.000
_cell.angle_alpha   90.00
_cell.angle_beta   90.00
_cell.angle_gamma   90.00
#
_symmetry.space_group_name_H-M   'P 1'
#
loop_
_entity.id
_entity.type
_entity.pdbx_description
1 polymer ?
#
loop_
_entity_poly.entity_id
_entity_poly.type
_entity_poly.pdbx_seq_one_letter_code
_entity_poly.pdbx_strand_id
1 'polypeptide(L)'
;MSQRLSQLDALPKLKNISIGNTIGQGSFAVVKVGQLIKNPQRLVAIKYIHRRISNKKGVSDEKIGLELQIHKACTGHPNIIGLHMFGTDNTWIYIIMELAESGDLFDKIEPGVGIDETLAHFYFKQLVNAVDYIHSKGVAHRDIKPENILIDAEGNLKLADFGLATVYKRTNKEKRLSHDKCGSPPYMAPEIVSSQGYDATMSDVWACGVVLFVLMCGQIPWQEPSYGVDADFTNYVDFDGKLNESPWNVFDSTFKAFLRSVLKPDVSTRLTLQAIRLHPWVNHENVFMNSDNQCKDAEQLSEQLLSNLQVGLSDEDIHDTIKATQDYKKLNQKYQKFISNSQPAQDMAVLIDDIDEQRQRAVPATQDQLLFKNNKLPSYNLEDDQERILAIVSKDPANLQFVSPQLRVSQLTSTQRRLADFKRLPFSRAERLTKFYSILPIVSLVSILRDALHRIGVSTSGSIDHLSNDDLMELSTVNIGINILGEKSKMPLKGTIKVNQCDCSLQLYKISFVKSKGDPLEWRQFFKKVTILSREAVYIE
;
A
#
# COMPACT_ATOMS: atom_id res chain seq x y z
N MET A 1 -1.92 -20.86 32.72
CA MET A 1 -1.32 -19.53 32.95
C MET A 1 -0.85 -18.98 31.61
N SER A 2 -1.71 -18.27 30.90
CA SER A 2 -1.32 -17.56 29.68
C SER A 2 -0.65 -16.25 30.08
N GLN A 3 0.68 -16.18 29.96
CA GLN A 3 1.36 -14.91 30.04
C GLN A 3 0.84 -14.03 28.90
N ARG A 4 0.14 -12.98 29.26
CA ARG A 4 -0.28 -11.92 28.35
C ARG A 4 0.96 -11.40 27.62
N LEU A 5 0.99 -11.51 26.32
CA LEU A 5 2.00 -10.89 25.41
C LEU A 5 1.87 -9.35 25.38
N SER A 6 1.35 -8.75 26.44
CA SER A 6 1.03 -7.33 26.56
C SER A 6 2.23 -6.40 26.87
N GLN A 7 3.45 -6.91 26.83
CA GLN A 7 4.66 -6.08 26.93
C GLN A 7 5.54 -6.38 25.73
N LEU A 8 5.31 -5.67 24.62
CA LEU A 8 6.32 -5.59 23.56
C LEU A 8 7.55 -4.89 24.14
N ASP A 9 8.68 -5.54 23.93
CA ASP A 9 9.97 -4.98 24.36
C ASP A 9 10.16 -3.59 23.74
N ALA A 10 10.70 -2.65 24.53
CA ALA A 10 10.92 -1.27 24.07
C ALA A 10 11.81 -1.25 22.82
N LEU A 11 11.45 -0.40 21.85
CA LEU A 11 12.27 -0.22 20.66
C LEU A 11 13.65 0.35 21.02
N PRO A 12 14.74 -0.10 20.37
CA PRO A 12 16.08 0.40 20.62
C PRO A 12 16.18 1.89 20.29
N LYS A 13 16.82 2.65 21.18
CA LYS A 13 17.15 4.05 20.92
C LYS A 13 18.28 4.12 19.91
N LEU A 14 18.07 4.80 18.80
CA LEU A 14 19.07 4.99 17.77
C LEU A 14 19.81 6.32 18.00
N LYS A 15 21.14 6.28 18.00
CA LYS A 15 21.94 7.50 18.10
C LYS A 15 21.70 8.35 16.84
N ASN A 16 21.46 9.64 17.03
CA ASN A 16 21.27 10.63 15.95
C ASN A 16 20.00 10.48 15.11
N ILE A 17 19.02 9.65 15.50
CA ILE A 17 17.73 9.50 14.82
C ILE A 17 16.61 9.64 15.84
N SER A 18 15.68 10.55 15.57
CA SER A 18 14.39 10.64 16.26
C SER A 18 13.40 9.70 15.59
N ILE A 19 12.71 8.88 16.36
CA ILE A 19 11.74 7.91 15.86
C ILE A 19 10.37 8.58 15.80
N GLY A 20 9.77 8.58 14.61
CA GLY A 20 8.45 9.13 14.34
C GLY A 20 7.37 8.05 14.22
N ASN A 21 6.33 8.35 13.44
CA ASN A 21 5.13 7.54 13.26
C ASN A 21 5.40 6.19 12.59
N THR A 22 4.53 5.22 12.86
CA THR A 22 4.50 3.92 12.15
C THR A 22 3.94 4.11 10.75
N ILE A 23 4.65 3.63 9.73
CA ILE A 23 4.27 3.69 8.32
C ILE A 23 4.00 2.31 7.71
N GLY A 24 4.44 1.24 8.37
CA GLY A 24 4.20 -0.12 7.94
C GLY A 24 4.25 -1.09 9.10
N GLN A 25 3.47 -2.16 9.02
CA GLN A 25 3.39 -3.16 10.09
C GLN A 25 3.19 -4.54 9.49
N GLY A 26 4.01 -5.47 9.95
CA GLY A 26 3.97 -6.87 9.55
C GLY A 26 3.81 -7.79 10.76
N SER A 27 3.77 -9.08 10.50
CA SER A 27 3.52 -10.11 11.52
C SER A 27 4.64 -10.26 12.58
N PHE A 28 5.84 -9.74 12.32
CA PHE A 28 7.02 -9.77 13.22
C PHE A 28 7.91 -8.53 13.05
N ALA A 29 7.45 -7.55 12.29
CA ALA A 29 8.20 -6.34 11.99
C ALA A 29 7.29 -5.10 12.01
N VAL A 30 7.86 -3.96 12.35
CA VAL A 30 7.23 -2.64 12.24
C VAL A 30 8.17 -1.69 11.53
N VAL A 31 7.62 -0.83 10.66
CA VAL A 31 8.38 0.20 9.96
C VAL A 31 7.95 1.56 10.45
N LYS A 32 8.92 2.35 10.91
CA LYS A 32 8.70 3.72 11.40
C LYS A 32 9.47 4.73 10.57
N VAL A 33 8.98 5.95 10.53
CA VAL A 33 9.76 7.09 10.02
C VAL A 33 10.86 7.43 11.05
N GLY A 34 12.05 7.68 10.57
CA GLY A 34 13.15 8.23 11.35
C GLY A 34 13.55 9.60 10.80
N GLN A 35 13.86 10.55 11.69
CA GLN A 35 14.36 11.86 11.33
C GLN A 35 15.78 12.02 11.84
N LEU A 36 16.73 12.38 10.98
CA LEU A 36 18.12 12.60 11.38
C LEU A 36 18.23 13.87 12.23
N ILE A 37 18.71 13.76 13.48
CA ILE A 37 18.82 14.89 14.42
C ILE A 37 19.72 16.00 13.86
N LYS A 38 20.82 15.62 13.19
CA LYS A 38 21.77 16.60 12.59
C LYS A 38 21.27 17.21 11.28
N ASN A 39 20.33 16.56 10.60
CA ASN A 39 19.71 17.04 9.37
C ASN A 39 18.22 16.68 9.36
N PRO A 40 17.37 17.49 10.02
CA PRO A 40 15.94 17.21 10.16
C PRO A 40 15.15 17.14 8.84
N GLN A 41 15.72 17.66 7.76
CA GLN A 41 15.12 17.55 6.42
C GLN A 41 15.26 16.14 5.83
N ARG A 42 16.23 15.36 6.32
CA ARG A 42 16.45 14.00 5.82
C ARG A 42 15.69 12.98 6.65
N LEU A 43 14.68 12.39 6.03
CA LEU A 43 13.89 11.31 6.60
C LEU A 43 14.42 9.96 6.12
N VAL A 44 14.20 8.93 6.94
CA VAL A 44 14.56 7.54 6.65
C VAL A 44 13.43 6.60 7.08
N ALA A 45 13.37 5.42 6.52
CA ALA A 45 12.53 4.34 7.02
C ALA A 45 13.34 3.43 7.94
N ILE A 46 12.76 3.03 9.06
CA ILE A 46 13.40 2.14 10.04
C ILE A 46 12.52 0.91 10.20
N LYS A 47 12.94 -0.23 9.66
CA LYS A 47 12.26 -1.53 9.82
C LYS A 47 12.83 -2.21 11.07
N TYR A 48 12.00 -2.39 12.09
CA TYR A 48 12.33 -3.15 13.30
C TYR A 48 11.77 -4.54 13.18
N ILE A 49 12.60 -5.57 13.31
CA ILE A 49 12.25 -6.99 13.26
C ILE A 49 12.45 -7.58 14.64
N HIS A 50 11.40 -8.16 15.23
CA HIS A 50 11.48 -8.78 16.54
C HIS A 50 12.05 -10.20 16.41
N ARG A 51 13.31 -10.42 16.85
CA ARG A 51 14.09 -11.65 16.66
C ARG A 51 13.37 -12.91 17.15
N ARG A 52 12.83 -12.89 18.36
CA ARG A 52 12.13 -14.06 18.92
C ARG A 52 10.87 -14.43 18.13
N ILE A 53 10.13 -13.42 17.63
CA ILE A 53 8.88 -13.65 16.88
C ILE A 53 9.19 -14.10 15.45
N SER A 54 10.19 -13.49 14.78
CA SER A 54 10.62 -13.91 13.45
C SER A 54 11.13 -15.35 13.46
N ASN A 55 11.97 -15.72 14.44
CA ASN A 55 12.46 -17.09 14.60
C ASN A 55 11.31 -18.10 14.83
N LYS A 56 10.32 -17.78 15.64
CA LYS A 56 9.12 -18.63 15.83
C LYS A 56 8.31 -18.81 14.54
N LYS A 57 8.38 -17.86 13.61
CA LYS A 57 7.73 -17.94 12.29
C LYS A 57 8.64 -18.52 11.20
N GLY A 58 9.80 -19.08 11.56
CA GLY A 58 10.73 -19.74 10.66
C GLY A 58 11.64 -18.80 9.87
N VAL A 59 11.71 -17.52 10.28
CA VAL A 59 12.64 -16.53 9.70
C VAL A 59 13.78 -16.33 10.70
N SER A 60 14.90 -17.02 10.47
CA SER A 60 16.07 -16.96 11.34
C SER A 60 16.91 -15.70 11.11
N ASP A 61 17.75 -15.35 12.08
CA ASP A 61 18.67 -14.21 11.99
C ASP A 61 19.64 -14.34 10.80
N GLU A 62 20.05 -15.58 10.44
CA GLU A 62 20.90 -15.85 9.28
C GLU A 62 20.18 -15.51 7.97
N LYS A 63 18.88 -15.86 7.85
CA LYS A 63 18.07 -15.48 6.68
C LYS A 63 17.96 -13.96 6.55
N ILE A 64 17.70 -13.27 7.66
CA ILE A 64 17.67 -11.80 7.68
C ILE A 64 19.05 -11.23 7.31
N GLY A 65 20.13 -11.82 7.84
CA GLY A 65 21.50 -11.43 7.49
C GLY A 65 21.81 -11.57 5.99
N LEU A 66 21.33 -12.65 5.36
CA LEU A 66 21.47 -12.85 3.92
C LEU A 66 20.66 -11.83 3.11
N GLU A 67 19.40 -11.57 3.50
CA GLU A 67 18.57 -10.50 2.92
C GLU A 67 19.30 -9.16 2.91
N LEU A 68 19.90 -8.79 4.06
CA LEU A 68 20.62 -7.53 4.21
C LEU A 68 21.88 -7.46 3.34
N GLN A 69 22.61 -8.57 3.19
CA GLN A 69 23.78 -8.63 2.31
C GLN A 69 23.37 -8.47 0.84
N ILE A 70 22.32 -9.15 0.42
CA ILE A 70 21.77 -9.04 -0.96
C ILE A 70 21.28 -7.61 -1.20
N HIS A 71 20.47 -7.06 -0.30
CA HIS A 71 19.96 -5.69 -0.42
C HIS A 71 21.09 -4.67 -0.52
N LYS A 72 22.12 -4.79 0.33
CA LYS A 72 23.29 -3.92 0.29
C LYS A 72 24.04 -3.99 -1.04
N ALA A 73 24.18 -5.18 -1.61
CA ALA A 73 24.82 -5.38 -2.92
C ALA A 73 24.01 -4.76 -4.08
N CYS A 74 22.69 -4.65 -3.91
CA CYS A 74 21.77 -4.04 -4.88
C CYS A 74 21.52 -2.54 -4.64
N THR A 75 22.00 -1.97 -3.54
CA THR A 75 21.90 -0.53 -3.27
C THR A 75 22.72 0.29 -4.28
N GLY A 76 22.21 1.48 -4.63
CA GLY A 76 22.93 2.45 -5.50
C GLY A 76 22.32 2.64 -6.89
N HIS A 77 21.19 1.97 -7.19
CA HIS A 77 20.37 2.26 -8.37
C HIS A 77 19.21 3.20 -8.01
N PRO A 78 18.89 4.21 -8.84
CA PRO A 78 17.86 5.20 -8.53
C PRO A 78 16.47 4.59 -8.29
N ASN A 79 16.15 3.44 -8.91
CA ASN A 79 14.88 2.77 -8.79
C ASN A 79 14.89 1.58 -7.78
N ILE A 80 15.82 1.57 -6.83
CA ILE A 80 15.90 0.59 -5.75
C ILE A 80 15.99 1.33 -4.42
N ILE A 81 15.22 0.88 -3.42
CA ILE A 81 15.32 1.40 -2.05
C ILE A 81 16.74 1.23 -1.52
N GLY A 82 17.38 2.34 -1.14
CA GLY A 82 18.74 2.34 -0.59
C GLY A 82 18.79 1.80 0.84
N LEU A 83 19.67 0.83 1.09
CA LEU A 83 20.01 0.37 2.45
C LEU A 83 21.13 1.24 3.01
N HIS A 84 20.85 2.00 4.09
CA HIS A 84 21.84 2.88 4.71
C HIS A 84 22.67 2.14 5.75
N MET A 85 22.03 1.53 6.73
CA MET A 85 22.69 0.76 7.78
C MET A 85 21.72 -0.22 8.45
N PHE A 86 22.28 -1.15 9.19
CA PHE A 86 21.50 -2.06 10.04
C PHE A 86 22.29 -2.34 11.34
N GLY A 87 21.57 -2.82 12.33
CA GLY A 87 22.15 -3.23 13.60
C GLY A 87 21.24 -4.20 14.34
N THR A 88 21.72 -4.72 15.45
CA THR A 88 20.98 -5.68 16.26
C THR A 88 21.27 -5.46 17.74
N ASP A 89 20.28 -5.76 18.56
CA ASP A 89 20.43 -6.00 19.99
C ASP A 89 19.87 -7.40 20.36
N ASN A 90 19.64 -7.65 21.63
CA ASN A 90 19.15 -8.95 22.08
C ASN A 90 17.72 -9.26 21.60
N THR A 91 16.90 -8.23 21.34
CA THR A 91 15.47 -8.33 21.05
C THR A 91 15.17 -8.00 19.59
N TRP A 92 15.85 -7.01 19.03
CA TRP A 92 15.53 -6.40 17.75
C TRP A 92 16.67 -6.46 16.74
N ILE A 93 16.33 -6.67 15.48
CA ILE A 93 17.15 -6.27 14.33
C ILE A 93 16.50 -5.00 13.79
N TYR A 94 17.27 -3.94 13.58
CA TYR A 94 16.79 -2.70 12.97
C TYR A 94 17.55 -2.40 11.68
N ILE A 95 16.79 -1.97 10.68
CA ILE A 95 17.28 -1.72 9.32
C ILE A 95 16.90 -0.28 8.96
N ILE A 96 17.87 0.56 8.66
CA ILE A 96 17.66 1.95 8.25
C ILE A 96 17.82 2.04 6.75
N MET A 97 16.78 2.49 6.08
CA MET A 97 16.65 2.53 4.62
C MET A 97 16.22 3.91 4.16
N GLU A 98 16.36 4.15 2.89
CA GLU A 98 15.70 5.25 2.18
C GLU A 98 14.19 5.21 2.44
N LEU A 99 13.60 6.38 2.65
CA LEU A 99 12.15 6.52 2.76
C LEU A 99 11.58 6.83 1.38
N ALA A 100 10.70 5.95 0.89
CA ALA A 100 9.85 6.26 -0.26
C ALA A 100 8.67 7.11 0.24
N GLU A 101 8.82 8.42 0.17
CA GLU A 101 7.92 9.38 0.85
C GLU A 101 6.50 9.35 0.31
N SER A 102 6.31 8.98 -0.97
CA SER A 102 5.00 8.90 -1.60
C SER A 102 4.30 7.54 -1.40
N GLY A 103 4.94 6.60 -0.71
CA GLY A 103 4.37 5.31 -0.35
C GLY A 103 4.17 4.37 -1.54
N ASP A 104 3.09 3.61 -1.52
CA ASP A 104 2.78 2.55 -2.46
C ASP A 104 2.23 3.09 -3.79
N LEU A 105 2.79 2.68 -4.93
CA LEU A 105 2.30 3.06 -6.26
C LEU A 105 0.86 2.60 -6.47
N PHE A 106 0.51 1.41 -6.01
CA PHE A 106 -0.78 0.81 -6.27
C PHE A 106 -1.93 1.41 -5.44
N ASP A 107 -1.60 2.14 -4.37
CA ASP A 107 -2.56 2.97 -3.63
C ASP A 107 -3.11 4.14 -4.50
N LYS A 108 -2.44 4.44 -5.61
CA LYS A 108 -2.75 5.50 -6.57
C LYS A 108 -3.34 4.99 -7.89
N ILE A 109 -3.66 3.70 -7.97
CA ILE A 109 -4.27 3.08 -9.14
C ILE A 109 -5.76 2.89 -8.89
N GLU A 110 -6.59 3.27 -9.84
CA GLU A 110 -8.02 3.04 -9.75
C GLU A 110 -8.34 1.56 -10.04
N PRO A 111 -8.93 0.83 -9.06
CA PRO A 111 -9.27 -0.57 -9.24
C PRO A 111 -10.26 -0.79 -10.39
N GLY A 112 -9.96 -1.75 -11.27
CA GLY A 112 -10.78 -2.09 -12.43
C GLY A 112 -10.63 -1.13 -13.62
N VAL A 113 -9.82 -0.06 -13.49
CA VAL A 113 -9.55 0.93 -14.54
C VAL A 113 -8.06 0.98 -14.89
N GLY A 114 -7.18 0.99 -13.88
CA GLY A 114 -5.74 1.15 -14.08
C GLY A 114 -5.31 2.61 -14.10
N ILE A 115 -4.16 2.86 -14.74
CA ILE A 115 -3.62 4.19 -15.01
C ILE A 115 -3.42 4.37 -16.52
N ASP A 116 -3.26 5.62 -16.93
CA ASP A 116 -2.94 5.98 -18.33
C ASP A 116 -1.71 5.21 -18.83
N GLU A 117 -1.72 4.84 -20.14
CA GLU A 117 -0.64 4.07 -20.75
C GLU A 117 0.72 4.77 -20.66
N THR A 118 0.75 6.10 -20.74
CA THR A 118 2.00 6.87 -20.64
C THR A 118 2.60 6.76 -19.22
N LEU A 119 1.75 6.77 -18.19
CA LEU A 119 2.16 6.53 -16.80
C LEU A 119 2.58 5.08 -16.58
N ALA A 120 1.82 4.12 -17.11
CA ALA A 120 2.16 2.69 -17.02
C ALA A 120 3.51 2.40 -17.68
N HIS A 121 3.75 2.96 -18.87
CA HIS A 121 5.04 2.90 -19.56
C HIS A 121 6.17 3.50 -18.71
N PHE A 122 5.93 4.69 -18.11
CA PHE A 122 6.92 5.35 -17.23
C PHE A 122 7.36 4.45 -16.09
N TYR A 123 6.41 3.92 -15.31
CA TYR A 123 6.75 3.07 -14.18
C TYR A 123 7.28 1.70 -14.59
N PHE A 124 6.76 1.12 -15.66
CA PHE A 124 7.25 -0.16 -16.17
C PHE A 124 8.70 -0.09 -16.63
N LYS A 125 9.08 0.97 -17.37
CA LYS A 125 10.46 1.19 -17.80
C LYS A 125 11.42 1.32 -16.61
N GLN A 126 11.02 2.03 -15.56
CA GLN A 126 11.81 2.13 -14.32
C GLN A 126 11.90 0.77 -13.59
N LEU A 127 10.82 -0.01 -13.54
CA LEU A 127 10.84 -1.36 -12.97
C LEU A 127 11.80 -2.28 -13.72
N VAL A 128 11.72 -2.29 -15.05
CA VAL A 128 12.62 -3.08 -15.92
C VAL A 128 14.08 -2.69 -15.70
N ASN A 129 14.39 -1.39 -15.56
CA ASN A 129 15.74 -0.93 -15.26
C ASN A 129 16.23 -1.38 -13.87
N ALA A 130 15.37 -1.34 -12.85
CA ALA A 130 15.69 -1.83 -11.52
C ALA A 130 16.00 -3.35 -11.52
N VAL A 131 15.15 -4.13 -12.20
CA VAL A 131 15.32 -5.59 -12.31
C VAL A 131 16.56 -5.96 -13.11
N ASP A 132 16.85 -5.26 -14.22
CA ASP A 132 18.08 -5.45 -15.00
C ASP A 132 19.33 -5.19 -14.15
N TYR A 133 19.30 -4.13 -13.34
CA TYR A 133 20.39 -3.83 -12.43
C TYR A 133 20.64 -4.95 -11.40
N ILE A 134 19.61 -5.45 -10.72
CA ILE A 134 19.81 -6.53 -9.74
C ILE A 134 20.23 -7.83 -10.41
N HIS A 135 19.72 -8.14 -11.62
CA HIS A 135 20.17 -9.28 -12.41
C HIS A 135 21.65 -9.15 -12.81
N SER A 136 22.12 -7.93 -13.13
CA SER A 136 23.54 -7.68 -13.42
C SER A 136 24.45 -7.96 -12.21
N LYS A 137 23.92 -7.84 -10.98
CA LYS A 137 24.59 -8.21 -9.72
C LYS A 137 24.52 -9.72 -9.40
N GLY A 138 23.86 -10.52 -10.26
CA GLY A 138 23.66 -11.95 -10.05
C GLY A 138 22.54 -12.26 -9.05
N VAL A 139 21.64 -11.31 -8.80
CA VAL A 139 20.52 -11.42 -7.86
C VAL A 139 19.20 -11.47 -8.62
N ALA A 140 18.27 -12.35 -8.22
CA ALA A 140 16.87 -12.35 -8.63
C ALA A 140 15.99 -12.00 -7.42
N HIS A 141 14.93 -11.21 -7.66
CA HIS A 141 14.07 -10.68 -6.60
C HIS A 141 13.07 -11.69 -6.06
N ARG A 142 12.40 -12.43 -6.94
CA ARG A 142 11.41 -13.50 -6.70
C ARG A 142 10.10 -13.08 -6.00
N ASP A 143 9.91 -11.80 -5.68
CA ASP A 143 8.65 -11.28 -5.11
C ASP A 143 8.32 -9.88 -5.66
N ILE A 144 8.44 -9.71 -6.98
CA ILE A 144 8.00 -8.49 -7.66
C ILE A 144 6.48 -8.44 -7.65
N LYS A 145 5.91 -7.46 -6.94
CA LYS A 145 4.47 -7.29 -6.75
C LYS A 145 4.16 -5.86 -6.31
N PRO A 146 2.88 -5.46 -6.31
CA PRO A 146 2.45 -4.12 -5.94
C PRO A 146 2.99 -3.62 -4.60
N GLU A 147 2.98 -4.46 -3.57
CA GLU A 147 3.39 -4.07 -2.23
C GLU A 147 4.87 -3.72 -2.12
N ASN A 148 5.68 -4.21 -3.07
CA ASN A 148 7.12 -3.99 -3.12
C ASN A 148 7.53 -2.89 -4.12
N ILE A 149 6.54 -2.17 -4.70
CA ILE A 149 6.75 -1.07 -5.65
C ILE A 149 6.28 0.23 -5.02
N LEU A 150 7.22 1.02 -4.58
CA LEU A 150 7.01 2.30 -3.89
C LEU A 150 7.34 3.47 -4.80
N ILE A 151 6.98 4.69 -4.36
CA ILE A 151 7.31 5.94 -5.05
C ILE A 151 8.07 6.87 -4.10
N ASP A 152 9.16 7.48 -4.56
CA ASP A 152 9.88 8.52 -3.82
C ASP A 152 9.20 9.90 -3.91
N ALA A 153 9.83 10.91 -3.29
CA ALA A 153 9.32 12.28 -3.28
C ALA A 153 9.34 12.92 -4.68
N GLU A 154 10.20 12.48 -5.54
CA GLU A 154 10.36 12.95 -6.93
C GLU A 154 9.45 12.23 -7.92
N GLY A 155 8.63 11.27 -7.47
CA GLY A 155 7.71 10.51 -8.30
C GLY A 155 8.31 9.28 -8.96
N ASN A 156 9.55 8.91 -8.65
CA ASN A 156 10.21 7.74 -9.24
C ASN A 156 9.84 6.46 -8.52
N LEU A 157 9.78 5.36 -9.27
CA LEU A 157 9.62 4.02 -8.74
C LEU A 157 10.83 3.60 -7.90
N LYS A 158 10.57 2.95 -6.78
CA LYS A 158 11.53 2.32 -5.89
C LYS A 158 11.15 0.87 -5.61
N LEU A 159 11.91 -0.08 -6.15
CA LEU A 159 11.75 -1.51 -5.83
C LEU A 159 12.31 -1.78 -4.42
N ALA A 160 11.51 -2.44 -3.60
CA ALA A 160 11.77 -2.69 -2.18
C ALA A 160 11.59 -4.17 -1.82
N ASP A 161 12.01 -4.54 -0.62
CA ASP A 161 11.84 -5.85 0.03
C ASP A 161 12.56 -7.01 -0.67
N PHE A 162 13.79 -7.27 -0.25
CA PHE A 162 14.64 -8.36 -0.74
C PHE A 162 14.51 -9.65 0.10
N GLY A 163 13.43 -9.80 0.88
CA GLY A 163 13.24 -10.93 1.79
C GLY A 163 13.16 -12.30 1.13
N LEU A 164 12.79 -12.36 -0.16
CA LEU A 164 12.79 -13.58 -0.97
C LEU A 164 13.88 -13.61 -2.04
N ALA A 165 14.73 -12.57 -2.12
CA ALA A 165 15.75 -12.49 -3.15
C ALA A 165 16.81 -13.59 -3.01
N THR A 166 17.37 -14.01 -4.14
CA THR A 166 18.39 -15.06 -4.20
C THR A 166 19.55 -14.70 -5.11
N VAL A 167 20.74 -15.20 -4.77
CA VAL A 167 21.93 -15.11 -5.65
C VAL A 167 21.90 -16.28 -6.63
N TYR A 168 21.47 -16.03 -7.86
CA TYR A 168 21.41 -17.05 -8.91
C TYR A 168 22.73 -17.19 -9.66
N LYS A 169 23.59 -16.17 -9.62
CA LYS A 169 24.90 -16.20 -10.29
C LYS A 169 25.97 -15.50 -9.44
N ARG A 170 27.06 -16.19 -9.17
CA ARG A 170 28.26 -15.61 -8.57
C ARG A 170 29.28 -15.29 -9.67
N THR A 171 30.16 -14.34 -9.40
CA THR A 171 31.27 -14.00 -10.31
C THR A 171 32.00 -15.28 -10.78
N ASN A 172 32.13 -15.43 -12.08
CA ASN A 172 32.82 -16.58 -12.72
C ASN A 172 32.20 -17.97 -12.45
N LYS A 173 30.91 -18.04 -12.11
CA LYS A 173 30.18 -19.30 -11.93
C LYS A 173 28.98 -19.40 -12.87
N GLU A 174 28.55 -20.62 -13.14
CA GLU A 174 27.33 -20.89 -13.90
C GLU A 174 26.08 -20.40 -13.17
N LYS A 175 25.01 -20.16 -13.92
CA LYS A 175 23.69 -19.88 -13.37
C LYS A 175 23.21 -21.06 -12.53
N ARG A 176 22.54 -20.76 -11.42
CA ARG A 176 21.89 -21.75 -10.55
C ARG A 176 20.39 -21.66 -10.74
N LEU A 177 19.74 -22.80 -10.85
CA LEU A 177 18.30 -22.89 -10.74
C LEU A 177 17.85 -22.69 -9.28
N SER A 178 16.70 -22.08 -9.10
CA SER A 178 16.01 -21.99 -7.82
C SER A 178 15.07 -23.18 -7.65
N HIS A 179 14.98 -23.71 -6.43
CA HIS A 179 14.13 -24.86 -6.10
C HIS A 179 13.03 -24.51 -5.10
N ASP A 180 13.15 -23.36 -4.44
CA ASP A 180 12.17 -22.90 -3.45
C ASP A 180 10.94 -22.36 -4.17
N LYS A 181 9.77 -22.93 -3.91
CA LYS A 181 8.49 -22.39 -4.34
C LYS A 181 8.12 -21.21 -3.45
N CYS A 182 8.36 -20.00 -3.92
CA CYS A 182 8.11 -18.78 -3.17
C CYS A 182 7.62 -17.66 -4.08
N GLY A 183 7.04 -16.63 -3.48
CA GLY A 183 6.44 -15.49 -4.15
C GLY A 183 4.95 -15.35 -3.84
N SER A 184 4.33 -14.34 -4.39
CA SER A 184 2.89 -14.04 -4.23
C SER A 184 2.11 -14.65 -5.39
N PRO A 185 1.10 -15.53 -5.15
CA PRO A 185 0.50 -16.38 -6.17
C PRO A 185 0.12 -15.70 -7.49
N PRO A 186 -0.57 -14.54 -7.55
CA PRO A 186 -0.94 -13.92 -8.81
C PRO A 186 0.25 -13.49 -9.69
N TYR A 187 1.41 -13.25 -9.06
CA TYR A 187 2.63 -12.75 -9.71
C TYR A 187 3.67 -13.84 -9.96
N MET A 188 3.46 -15.04 -9.41
CA MET A 188 4.35 -16.18 -9.63
C MET A 188 4.31 -16.62 -11.10
N ALA A 189 5.44 -17.10 -11.60
CA ALA A 189 5.49 -17.71 -12.92
C ALA A 189 5.05 -19.19 -12.87
N PRO A 190 4.43 -19.74 -13.94
CA PRO A 190 3.90 -21.09 -13.94
C PRO A 190 4.97 -22.17 -13.70
N GLU A 191 6.21 -21.94 -14.12
CA GLU A 191 7.33 -22.85 -13.88
C GLU A 191 7.71 -22.99 -12.40
N ILE A 192 7.39 -22.01 -11.55
CA ILE A 192 7.63 -22.10 -10.09
C ILE A 192 6.77 -23.22 -9.48
N VAL A 193 5.56 -23.39 -10.00
CA VAL A 193 4.59 -24.38 -9.50
C VAL A 193 4.89 -25.77 -10.07
N SER A 194 5.22 -25.85 -11.35
CA SER A 194 5.26 -27.10 -12.13
C SER A 194 6.63 -27.75 -12.24
N SER A 195 7.75 -27.03 -12.04
CA SER A 195 9.08 -27.53 -12.29
C SER A 195 9.81 -27.99 -11.01
N GLN A 196 10.82 -28.86 -11.19
CA GLN A 196 11.74 -29.26 -10.09
C GLN A 196 12.85 -28.23 -9.84
N GLY A 197 12.96 -27.21 -10.71
CA GLY A 197 13.89 -26.11 -10.59
C GLY A 197 13.62 -25.10 -11.71
N TYR A 198 13.77 -23.81 -11.44
CA TYR A 198 13.43 -22.74 -12.38
C TYR A 198 14.50 -21.65 -12.43
N ASP A 199 14.57 -20.94 -13.55
CA ASP A 199 15.38 -19.73 -13.69
C ASP A 199 14.66 -18.55 -13.03
N ALA A 200 15.17 -18.13 -11.87
CA ALA A 200 14.58 -17.03 -11.10
C ALA A 200 14.58 -15.69 -11.86
N THR A 201 15.48 -15.49 -12.83
CA THR A 201 15.48 -14.27 -13.64
C THR A 201 14.31 -14.24 -14.62
N MET A 202 13.90 -15.39 -15.13
CA MET A 202 12.75 -15.50 -16.03
C MET A 202 11.42 -15.41 -15.24
N SER A 203 11.41 -15.85 -13.98
CA SER A 203 10.24 -15.64 -13.11
C SER A 203 10.06 -14.15 -12.72
N ASP A 204 11.15 -13.39 -12.53
CA ASP A 204 11.07 -11.94 -12.34
C ASP A 204 10.51 -11.23 -13.58
N VAL A 205 10.88 -11.68 -14.79
CA VAL A 205 10.33 -11.15 -16.06
C VAL A 205 8.82 -11.36 -16.13
N TRP A 206 8.35 -12.57 -15.78
CA TRP A 206 6.92 -12.85 -15.70
C TRP A 206 6.19 -11.92 -14.73
N ALA A 207 6.73 -11.77 -13.52
CA ALA A 207 6.17 -10.88 -12.50
C ALA A 207 6.08 -9.42 -12.97
N CYS A 208 7.10 -8.92 -13.69
CA CYS A 208 7.05 -7.60 -14.34
C CYS A 208 5.89 -7.51 -15.35
N GLY A 209 5.64 -8.55 -16.13
CA GLY A 209 4.50 -8.61 -17.05
C GLY A 209 3.16 -8.54 -16.34
N VAL A 210 3.00 -9.27 -15.23
CA VAL A 210 1.77 -9.21 -14.41
C VAL A 210 1.60 -7.82 -13.80
N VAL A 211 2.68 -7.22 -13.28
CA VAL A 211 2.65 -5.83 -12.78
C VAL A 211 2.20 -4.86 -13.86
N LEU A 212 2.73 -4.98 -15.09
CA LEU A 212 2.30 -4.13 -16.22
C LEU A 212 0.82 -4.30 -16.54
N PHE A 213 0.32 -5.55 -16.57
CA PHE A 213 -1.10 -5.81 -16.74
C PHE A 213 -1.93 -5.09 -15.67
N VAL A 214 -1.52 -5.19 -14.40
CA VAL A 214 -2.24 -4.56 -13.29
C VAL A 214 -2.18 -3.03 -13.37
N LEU A 215 -1.06 -2.45 -13.77
CA LEU A 215 -0.96 -1.00 -14.01
C LEU A 215 -1.98 -0.51 -15.05
N MET A 216 -2.15 -1.27 -16.14
CA MET A 216 -3.00 -0.88 -17.27
C MET A 216 -4.50 -1.09 -17.03
N CYS A 217 -4.91 -2.04 -16.19
CA CYS A 217 -6.34 -2.34 -16.00
C CYS A 217 -6.83 -2.37 -14.54
N GLY A 218 -5.94 -2.15 -13.56
CA GLY A 218 -6.31 -2.05 -12.15
C GLY A 218 -6.82 -3.36 -11.54
N GLN A 219 -6.47 -4.53 -12.10
CA GLN A 219 -6.86 -5.84 -11.56
C GLN A 219 -5.86 -6.93 -11.94
N ILE A 220 -5.80 -8.00 -11.14
CA ILE A 220 -4.96 -9.17 -11.44
C ILE A 220 -5.55 -9.99 -12.60
N PRO A 221 -4.71 -10.62 -13.46
CA PRO A 221 -5.19 -11.44 -14.58
C PRO A 221 -5.74 -12.81 -14.14
N TRP A 222 -5.22 -13.40 -13.06
CA TRP A 222 -5.58 -14.70 -12.45
C TRP A 222 -5.24 -14.70 -10.97
N GLN A 223 -5.73 -15.70 -10.23
CA GLN A 223 -5.40 -15.87 -8.80
C GLN A 223 -4.05 -16.59 -8.62
N GLU A 224 -3.79 -17.59 -9.47
CA GLU A 224 -2.50 -18.28 -9.56
C GLU A 224 -2.27 -18.86 -10.96
N PRO A 225 -1.04 -18.95 -11.46
CA PRO A 225 -0.76 -19.45 -12.79
C PRO A 225 -0.70 -20.99 -12.81
N SER A 226 -1.83 -21.63 -12.51
CA SER A 226 -1.97 -23.08 -12.42
C SER A 226 -2.98 -23.60 -13.44
N TYR A 227 -2.49 -24.20 -14.53
CA TYR A 227 -3.30 -24.74 -15.61
C TYR A 227 -4.24 -25.85 -15.11
N GLY A 228 -5.51 -25.78 -15.51
CA GLY A 228 -6.55 -26.71 -15.08
C GLY A 228 -7.08 -26.47 -13.67
N VAL A 229 -6.49 -25.53 -12.90
CA VAL A 229 -6.93 -25.14 -11.55
C VAL A 229 -7.55 -23.74 -11.56
N ASP A 230 -6.82 -22.75 -12.08
CA ASP A 230 -7.31 -21.39 -12.27
C ASP A 230 -7.94 -21.26 -13.67
N ALA A 231 -9.22 -20.89 -13.72
CA ALA A 231 -9.96 -20.82 -14.97
C ALA A 231 -9.45 -19.68 -15.88
N ASP A 232 -9.10 -18.51 -15.30
CA ASP A 232 -8.61 -17.37 -16.06
C ASP A 232 -7.24 -17.67 -16.67
N PHE A 233 -6.36 -18.32 -15.88
CA PHE A 233 -5.06 -18.76 -16.38
C PHE A 233 -5.19 -19.88 -17.43
N THR A 234 -6.09 -20.84 -17.24
CA THR A 234 -6.35 -21.91 -18.20
C THR A 234 -6.80 -21.33 -19.53
N ASN A 235 -7.78 -20.41 -19.52
CA ASN A 235 -8.21 -19.69 -20.71
C ASN A 235 -7.07 -18.92 -21.39
N TYR A 236 -6.22 -18.25 -20.59
CA TYR A 236 -5.06 -17.53 -21.12
C TYR A 236 -4.11 -18.47 -21.89
N VAL A 237 -3.85 -19.66 -21.37
CA VAL A 237 -2.99 -20.67 -22.02
C VAL A 237 -3.65 -21.24 -23.27
N ASP A 238 -4.93 -21.67 -23.18
CA ASP A 238 -5.67 -22.32 -24.26
C ASP A 238 -5.83 -21.41 -25.49
N PHE A 239 -6.02 -20.13 -25.27
CA PHE A 239 -6.14 -19.12 -26.35
C PHE A 239 -4.83 -18.42 -26.68
N ASP A 240 -3.68 -18.92 -26.19
CA ASP A 240 -2.35 -18.30 -26.40
C ASP A 240 -2.35 -16.81 -26.06
N GLY A 241 -3.08 -16.39 -25.00
CA GLY A 241 -3.23 -15.02 -24.56
C GLY A 241 -4.01 -14.11 -25.53
N LYS A 242 -4.68 -14.66 -26.55
CA LYS A 242 -5.53 -13.91 -27.51
C LYS A 242 -6.93 -13.71 -26.97
N LEU A 243 -7.04 -13.13 -25.76
CA LEU A 243 -8.30 -12.89 -25.10
C LEU A 243 -8.89 -11.52 -25.52
N ASN A 244 -10.22 -11.49 -25.77
CA ASN A 244 -10.95 -10.29 -26.13
C ASN A 244 -12.07 -9.95 -25.14
N GLU A 245 -12.17 -10.70 -24.04
CA GLU A 245 -13.10 -10.44 -22.95
C GLU A 245 -12.46 -9.56 -21.88
N SER A 246 -13.27 -8.98 -20.99
CA SER A 246 -12.76 -8.22 -19.84
C SER A 246 -11.90 -9.13 -18.95
N PRO A 247 -10.75 -8.64 -18.47
CA PRO A 247 -10.18 -7.29 -18.60
C PRO A 247 -9.28 -7.07 -19.84
N TRP A 248 -9.09 -8.06 -20.69
CA TRP A 248 -8.16 -8.02 -21.83
C TRP A 248 -8.63 -7.13 -22.99
N ASN A 249 -9.93 -6.85 -23.07
CA ASN A 249 -10.55 -6.06 -24.14
C ASN A 249 -10.20 -4.57 -24.10
N VAL A 250 -9.66 -4.07 -22.99
CA VAL A 250 -9.25 -2.65 -22.85
C VAL A 250 -7.94 -2.33 -23.58
N PHE A 251 -7.16 -3.35 -23.94
CA PHE A 251 -5.86 -3.20 -24.57
C PHE A 251 -5.95 -3.19 -26.10
N ASP A 252 -5.16 -2.36 -26.75
CA ASP A 252 -4.98 -2.43 -28.19
C ASP A 252 -4.19 -3.69 -28.62
N SER A 253 -4.16 -3.96 -29.91
CA SER A 253 -3.51 -5.15 -30.47
C SER A 253 -1.98 -5.14 -30.30
N THR A 254 -1.33 -3.97 -30.34
CA THR A 254 0.11 -3.81 -30.24
C THR A 254 0.57 -4.09 -28.81
N PHE A 255 -0.09 -3.48 -27.84
CA PHE A 255 0.16 -3.73 -26.43
C PHE A 255 -0.12 -5.18 -26.04
N LYS A 256 -1.26 -5.76 -26.50
CA LYS A 256 -1.54 -7.19 -26.29
C LYS A 256 -0.43 -8.10 -26.82
N ALA A 257 0.09 -7.82 -28.03
CA ALA A 257 1.17 -8.61 -28.60
C ALA A 257 2.45 -8.53 -27.76
N PHE A 258 2.80 -7.34 -27.29
CA PHE A 258 3.94 -7.16 -26.38
C PHE A 258 3.72 -7.90 -25.06
N LEU A 259 2.60 -7.67 -24.39
CA LEU A 259 2.30 -8.28 -23.08
C LEU A 259 2.30 -9.81 -23.16
N ARG A 260 1.73 -10.38 -24.23
CA ARG A 260 1.76 -11.83 -24.51
C ARG A 260 3.18 -12.38 -24.66
N SER A 261 4.08 -11.61 -25.25
CA SER A 261 5.48 -12.04 -25.40
C SER A 261 6.24 -12.06 -24.07
N VAL A 262 5.84 -11.21 -23.10
CA VAL A 262 6.37 -11.19 -21.74
C VAL A 262 5.73 -12.29 -20.88
N LEU A 263 4.42 -12.53 -21.04
CA LEU A 263 3.64 -13.52 -20.29
C LEU A 263 3.52 -14.87 -21.04
N LYS A 264 4.59 -15.31 -21.72
CA LYS A 264 4.62 -16.67 -22.28
C LYS A 264 4.80 -17.70 -21.18
N PRO A 265 3.85 -18.68 -21.06
CA PRO A 265 3.98 -19.78 -20.09
C PRO A 265 5.24 -20.62 -20.31
N ASP A 266 5.60 -20.87 -21.57
CA ASP A 266 6.84 -21.53 -21.94
C ASP A 266 8.03 -20.55 -21.81
N VAL A 267 8.91 -20.85 -20.84
CA VAL A 267 10.09 -20.03 -20.51
C VAL A 267 11.02 -19.87 -21.72
N SER A 268 11.10 -20.88 -22.61
CA SER A 268 11.98 -20.87 -23.77
C SER A 268 11.57 -19.86 -24.83
N THR A 269 10.30 -19.51 -24.88
CA THR A 269 9.70 -18.54 -25.82
C THR A 269 9.40 -17.18 -25.18
N ARG A 270 9.51 -17.08 -23.87
CA ARG A 270 9.32 -15.82 -23.11
C ARG A 270 10.42 -14.83 -23.43
N LEU A 271 10.07 -13.55 -23.64
CA LEU A 271 11.07 -12.50 -23.83
C LEU A 271 12.03 -12.45 -22.63
N THR A 272 13.31 -12.31 -22.93
CA THR A 272 14.32 -11.98 -21.91
C THR A 272 14.20 -10.51 -21.51
N LEU A 273 14.70 -10.15 -20.34
CA LEU A 273 14.69 -8.77 -19.85
C LEU A 273 15.43 -7.83 -20.83
N GLN A 274 16.53 -8.31 -21.44
CA GLN A 274 17.26 -7.54 -22.46
C GLN A 274 16.39 -7.29 -23.70
N ALA A 275 15.65 -8.29 -24.18
CA ALA A 275 14.73 -8.14 -25.31
C ALA A 275 13.59 -7.17 -24.98
N ILE A 276 13.06 -7.21 -23.75
CA ILE A 276 12.05 -6.25 -23.27
C ILE A 276 12.56 -4.82 -23.31
N ARG A 277 13.78 -4.58 -22.83
CA ARG A 277 14.40 -3.23 -22.86
C ARG A 277 14.56 -2.66 -24.26
N LEU A 278 14.78 -3.53 -25.26
CA LEU A 278 14.93 -3.13 -26.67
C LEU A 278 13.61 -3.09 -27.43
N HIS A 279 12.50 -3.58 -26.81
CA HIS A 279 11.21 -3.63 -27.47
C HIS A 279 10.69 -2.20 -27.77
N PRO A 280 10.12 -1.94 -28.97
CA PRO A 280 9.64 -0.60 -29.34
C PRO A 280 8.68 0.01 -28.31
N TRP A 281 7.77 -0.78 -27.74
CA TRP A 281 6.84 -0.31 -26.72
C TRP A 281 7.56 0.18 -25.43
N VAL A 282 8.70 -0.39 -25.06
CA VAL A 282 9.46 0.03 -23.86
C VAL A 282 10.45 1.15 -24.20
N ASN A 283 10.97 1.16 -25.43
CA ASN A 283 12.08 2.06 -25.80
C ASN A 283 11.62 3.38 -26.43
N HIS A 284 10.31 3.61 -26.57
CA HIS A 284 9.84 4.92 -27.04
C HIS A 284 10.04 6.01 -25.98
N GLU A 285 10.04 7.27 -26.44
CA GLU A 285 10.15 8.44 -25.57
C GLU A 285 8.92 8.58 -24.68
N ASN A 286 9.11 9.02 -23.46
CA ASN A 286 8.05 9.28 -22.50
C ASN A 286 8.11 10.71 -21.98
N VAL A 287 6.99 11.41 -22.01
CA VAL A 287 6.89 12.84 -21.65
C VAL A 287 7.26 13.12 -20.19
N PHE A 288 7.12 12.13 -19.30
CA PHE A 288 7.46 12.24 -17.88
C PHE A 288 8.92 11.90 -17.58
N MET A 289 9.70 11.41 -18.58
CA MET A 289 11.09 10.99 -18.37
C MET A 289 12.10 12.05 -18.82
N ASN A 290 13.17 12.16 -18.05
CA ASN A 290 14.41 12.83 -18.47
C ASN A 290 15.38 11.82 -19.11
N SER A 291 16.59 12.29 -19.50
CA SER A 291 17.65 11.47 -20.12
C SER A 291 18.11 10.29 -19.28
N ASP A 292 17.97 10.36 -17.95
CA ASP A 292 18.40 9.35 -17.00
C ASP A 292 17.28 8.36 -16.64
N ASN A 293 16.16 8.39 -17.38
CA ASN A 293 14.94 7.64 -17.14
C ASN A 293 14.30 7.92 -15.76
N GLN A 294 14.57 9.09 -15.18
CA GLN A 294 13.93 9.55 -13.94
C GLN A 294 12.84 10.57 -14.26
N CYS A 295 12.01 10.86 -13.28
CA CYS A 295 10.92 11.81 -13.42
C CYS A 295 11.45 13.20 -13.80
N LYS A 296 10.84 13.81 -14.82
CA LYS A 296 11.17 15.14 -15.31
C LYS A 296 10.42 16.23 -14.55
N ASP A 297 9.16 15.96 -14.21
CA ASP A 297 8.24 16.89 -13.55
C ASP A 297 7.32 16.09 -12.59
N ALA A 298 7.67 16.09 -11.32
CA ALA A 298 6.96 15.36 -10.28
C ALA A 298 5.54 15.89 -10.04
N GLU A 299 5.33 17.20 -10.26
CA GLU A 299 4.02 17.84 -10.08
C GLU A 299 3.05 17.37 -11.16
N GLN A 300 3.44 17.48 -12.42
CA GLN A 300 2.64 17.02 -13.55
C GLN A 300 2.35 15.52 -13.47
N LEU A 301 3.36 14.71 -13.12
CA LEU A 301 3.22 13.26 -12.95
C LEU A 301 2.19 12.94 -11.85
N SER A 302 2.27 13.64 -10.71
CA SER A 302 1.35 13.46 -9.58
C SER A 302 -0.08 13.83 -9.94
N GLU A 303 -0.29 14.98 -10.58
CA GLU A 303 -1.61 15.42 -11.02
C GLU A 303 -2.25 14.40 -11.94
N GLN A 304 -1.52 13.89 -12.93
CA GLN A 304 -2.04 12.88 -13.84
C GLN A 304 -2.33 11.56 -13.15
N LEU A 305 -1.45 11.11 -12.25
CA LEU A 305 -1.64 9.87 -11.50
C LEU A 305 -2.88 9.94 -10.59
N LEU A 306 -3.12 11.09 -9.96
CA LEU A 306 -4.26 11.29 -9.05
C LEU A 306 -5.56 11.60 -9.79
N SER A 307 -5.51 12.08 -11.05
CA SER A 307 -6.70 12.45 -11.82
C SER A 307 -7.65 11.27 -12.08
N ASN A 308 -7.13 10.05 -12.13
CA ASN A 308 -7.91 8.84 -12.39
C ASN A 308 -8.62 8.29 -11.14
N LEU A 309 -8.24 8.76 -9.93
CA LEU A 309 -8.82 8.26 -8.70
C LEU A 309 -10.22 8.86 -8.48
N GLN A 310 -11.25 8.01 -8.42
CA GLN A 310 -12.64 8.45 -8.22
C GLN A 310 -13.36 7.59 -7.20
N VAL A 311 -14.12 8.24 -6.32
CA VAL A 311 -15.10 7.61 -5.44
C VAL A 311 -16.44 8.28 -5.73
N GLY A 312 -17.27 7.62 -6.53
CA GLY A 312 -18.65 8.08 -6.79
C GLY A 312 -19.50 7.95 -5.53
N LEU A 313 -20.31 8.97 -5.25
CA LEU A 313 -21.20 9.01 -4.09
C LEU A 313 -22.66 9.24 -4.49
N SER A 314 -23.02 8.92 -5.74
CA SER A 314 -24.40 8.99 -6.24
C SER A 314 -25.27 7.84 -5.71
N ASP A 315 -26.59 7.97 -5.86
CA ASP A 315 -27.52 6.88 -5.53
C ASP A 315 -27.29 5.64 -6.41
N GLU A 316 -26.88 5.85 -7.65
CA GLU A 316 -26.53 4.79 -8.61
C GLU A 316 -25.29 4.02 -8.13
N ASP A 317 -24.23 4.73 -7.68
CA ASP A 317 -23.03 4.11 -7.12
C ASP A 317 -23.34 3.23 -5.90
N ILE A 318 -24.29 3.66 -5.06
CA ILE A 318 -24.73 2.87 -3.90
C ILE A 318 -25.45 1.61 -4.35
N HIS A 319 -26.40 1.74 -5.29
CA HIS A 319 -27.17 0.61 -5.79
C HIS A 319 -26.23 -0.45 -6.40
N ASP A 320 -25.31 -0.03 -7.26
CA ASP A 320 -24.33 -0.90 -7.90
C ASP A 320 -23.38 -1.55 -6.89
N THR A 321 -22.95 -0.78 -5.88
CA THR A 321 -22.11 -1.31 -4.80
C THR A 321 -22.85 -2.37 -3.99
N ILE A 322 -24.10 -2.16 -3.63
CA ILE A 322 -24.93 -3.14 -2.90
C ILE A 322 -25.10 -4.41 -3.73
N LYS A 323 -25.40 -4.28 -5.02
CA LYS A 323 -25.57 -5.41 -5.94
C LYS A 323 -24.27 -6.23 -6.07
N ALA A 324 -23.15 -5.55 -6.31
CA ALA A 324 -21.84 -6.18 -6.46
C ALA A 324 -21.32 -6.84 -5.15
N THR A 325 -21.79 -6.37 -3.98
CA THR A 325 -21.31 -6.90 -2.68
C THR A 325 -22.05 -8.13 -2.17
N GLN A 326 -23.13 -8.59 -2.79
CA GLN A 326 -23.92 -9.72 -2.27
C GLN A 326 -23.10 -11.02 -2.16
N ASP A 327 -22.31 -11.36 -3.18
CA ASP A 327 -21.48 -12.57 -3.16
C ASP A 327 -20.24 -12.37 -2.28
N TYR A 328 -19.67 -11.18 -2.26
CA TYR A 328 -18.57 -10.81 -1.38
C TYR A 328 -18.99 -10.88 0.10
N LYS A 329 -20.21 -10.48 0.43
CA LYS A 329 -20.79 -10.63 1.79
C LYS A 329 -20.83 -12.09 2.22
N LYS A 330 -21.30 -13.00 1.36
CA LYS A 330 -21.33 -14.45 1.64
C LYS A 330 -19.92 -15.01 1.87
N LEU A 331 -18.96 -14.59 1.05
CA LEU A 331 -17.55 -14.98 1.16
C LEU A 331 -16.96 -14.54 2.51
N ASN A 332 -17.12 -13.28 2.88
CA ASN A 332 -16.60 -12.74 4.13
C ASN A 332 -17.27 -13.38 5.35
N GLN A 333 -18.58 -13.59 5.35
CA GLN A 333 -19.28 -14.27 6.43
C GLN A 333 -18.78 -15.71 6.63
N LYS A 334 -18.50 -16.44 5.54
CA LYS A 334 -17.89 -17.78 5.62
C LYS A 334 -16.49 -17.73 6.22
N TYR A 335 -15.69 -16.76 5.81
CA TYR A 335 -14.33 -16.57 6.31
C TYR A 335 -14.31 -16.17 7.79
N GLN A 336 -15.19 -15.26 8.22
CA GLN A 336 -15.33 -14.86 9.62
C GLN A 336 -15.72 -16.05 10.52
N LYS A 337 -16.64 -16.90 10.08
CA LYS A 337 -16.98 -18.14 10.79
C LYS A 337 -15.80 -19.10 10.89
N PHE A 338 -14.96 -19.19 9.86
CA PHE A 338 -13.76 -20.01 9.88
C PHE A 338 -12.73 -19.49 10.89
N ILE A 339 -12.51 -18.17 10.92
CA ILE A 339 -11.56 -17.54 11.87
C ILE A 339 -12.06 -17.64 13.31
N SER A 340 -13.34 -17.46 13.56
CA SER A 340 -13.91 -17.55 14.93
C SER A 340 -13.82 -18.95 15.52
N ASN A 341 -13.75 -19.97 14.67
CA ASN A 341 -13.57 -21.37 15.08
C ASN A 341 -12.09 -21.79 15.23
N SER A 342 -11.16 -21.01 14.69
CA SER A 342 -9.72 -21.18 14.89
C SER A 342 -9.28 -20.22 16.00
N GLN A 343 -8.64 -20.72 17.07
CA GLN A 343 -8.19 -19.86 18.18
C GLN A 343 -7.40 -18.65 17.65
N PRO A 344 -7.73 -17.41 18.07
CA PRO A 344 -7.08 -16.22 17.54
C PRO A 344 -5.61 -16.18 17.96
N ALA A 345 -4.71 -16.27 17.00
CA ALA A 345 -3.38 -15.72 17.16
C ALA A 345 -3.56 -14.19 17.20
N GLN A 346 -3.42 -13.58 18.36
CA GLN A 346 -3.40 -12.12 18.49
C GLN A 346 -2.29 -11.58 17.57
N ASP A 347 -2.70 -10.84 16.55
CA ASP A 347 -1.74 -10.19 15.66
C ASP A 347 -0.97 -9.11 16.44
N MET A 348 0.35 -9.12 16.30
CA MET A 348 1.26 -8.14 16.90
C MET A 348 0.94 -6.68 16.47
N ALA A 349 0.17 -6.53 15.38
CA ALA A 349 -0.34 -5.26 14.87
C ALA A 349 -1.08 -4.45 15.95
N VAL A 350 -2.02 -5.07 16.62
CA VAL A 350 -2.86 -4.42 17.65
C VAL A 350 -2.01 -4.02 18.86
N LEU A 351 -0.98 -4.81 19.19
CA LEU A 351 -0.15 -4.59 20.38
C LEU A 351 0.86 -3.44 20.23
N ILE A 352 1.29 -3.11 19.00
CA ILE A 352 2.25 -2.03 18.76
C ILE A 352 1.55 -0.66 18.73
N ASP A 353 0.33 -0.60 18.21
CA ASP A 353 -0.48 0.63 18.24
C ASP A 353 -0.78 1.06 19.68
N ASP A 354 -1.09 0.11 20.60
CA ASP A 354 -1.30 0.39 22.02
C ASP A 354 -0.08 1.01 22.72
N ILE A 355 1.14 0.66 22.28
CA ILE A 355 2.37 1.23 22.84
C ILE A 355 2.59 2.68 22.39
N ASP A 356 2.28 3.01 21.15
CA ASP A 356 2.41 4.38 20.64
C ASP A 356 1.37 5.30 21.33
N GLU A 357 0.15 4.82 21.62
CA GLU A 357 -0.86 5.55 22.38
C GLU A 357 -0.44 5.78 23.84
N GLN A 358 0.10 4.76 24.51
CA GLN A 358 0.56 4.90 25.89
C GLN A 358 1.77 5.85 26.02
N ARG A 359 2.64 5.92 25.00
CA ARG A 359 3.76 6.89 24.97
C ARG A 359 3.31 8.32 24.73
N GLN A 360 2.26 8.53 23.91
CA GLN A 360 1.67 9.86 23.72
C GLN A 360 1.00 10.38 25.00
N ARG A 361 0.46 9.47 25.85
CA ARG A 361 -0.10 9.82 27.16
C ARG A 361 0.97 10.08 28.25
N ALA A 362 2.20 9.60 28.04
CA ALA A 362 3.33 9.76 28.99
C ALA A 362 4.18 11.01 28.76
N VAL A 363 3.85 11.87 27.78
CA VAL A 363 4.47 13.18 27.67
C VAL A 363 3.86 14.07 28.75
N PRO A 364 4.66 14.60 29.70
CA PRO A 364 4.13 15.51 30.72
C PRO A 364 3.49 16.70 30.01
N ALA A 365 2.25 17.00 30.35
CA ALA A 365 1.60 18.23 29.90
C ALA A 365 2.49 19.42 30.27
N THR A 366 2.95 20.16 29.29
CA THR A 366 3.59 21.45 29.50
C THR A 366 2.65 22.35 30.26
N GLN A 367 3.16 23.21 31.12
CA GLN A 367 2.42 24.05 32.10
C GLN A 367 1.27 24.89 31.52
N ASP A 368 1.11 24.96 30.22
CA ASP A 368 0.04 25.72 29.53
C ASP A 368 -1.34 25.05 29.61
N GLN A 369 -1.46 23.77 30.01
CA GLN A 369 -2.76 23.11 30.19
C GLN A 369 -3.44 23.38 31.54
N LEU A 370 -2.79 24.06 32.48
CA LEU A 370 -3.35 24.38 33.79
C LEU A 370 -4.13 25.70 33.85
N LEU A 371 -4.23 26.48 32.78
CA LEU A 371 -4.90 27.78 32.75
C LEU A 371 -6.36 27.73 32.27
N PHE A 372 -6.88 26.57 31.86
CA PHE A 372 -8.29 26.48 31.41
C PHE A 372 -9.23 25.81 32.42
N LYS A 373 -9.20 26.28 33.66
CA LYS A 373 -10.29 26.09 34.61
C LYS A 373 -10.96 27.41 34.90
N ASN A 374 -11.63 27.98 33.92
CA ASN A 374 -12.69 28.97 34.19
C ASN A 374 -13.72 28.88 33.06
N ASN A 375 -14.90 28.43 33.44
CA ASN A 375 -16.13 28.36 32.68
C ASN A 375 -16.47 29.66 31.97
N LYS A 376 -16.26 29.73 30.66
CA LYS A 376 -17.14 30.44 29.72
C LYS A 376 -17.15 29.58 28.47
N LEU A 377 -18.33 29.07 28.08
CA LEU A 377 -18.52 28.50 26.73
C LEU A 377 -18.01 29.53 25.72
N PRO A 378 -17.08 29.16 24.82
CA PRO A 378 -16.71 30.02 23.71
C PRO A 378 -17.95 30.21 22.84
N SER A 379 -18.26 31.45 22.48
CA SER A 379 -19.20 31.73 21.41
C SER A 379 -18.63 31.14 20.13
N TYR A 380 -19.22 30.07 19.64
CA TYR A 380 -18.87 29.42 18.37
C TYR A 380 -19.18 30.41 17.23
N ASN A 381 -18.16 30.90 16.56
CA ASN A 381 -18.28 31.63 15.30
C ASN A 381 -18.33 30.58 14.19
N LEU A 382 -19.53 30.16 13.79
CA LEU A 382 -19.77 29.11 12.79
C LEU A 382 -19.04 29.38 11.46
N GLU A 383 -18.85 30.60 11.07
CA GLU A 383 -18.13 31.00 9.85
C GLU A 383 -16.62 30.75 9.97
N ASP A 384 -15.99 31.09 11.11
CA ASP A 384 -14.55 30.84 11.35
C ASP A 384 -14.22 29.35 11.42
N ASP A 385 -15.11 28.52 11.97
CA ASP A 385 -14.92 27.08 12.05
C ASP A 385 -15.07 26.41 10.67
N GLN A 386 -16.00 26.86 9.83
CA GLN A 386 -16.13 26.38 8.45
C GLN A 386 -14.89 26.73 7.62
N GLU A 387 -14.36 27.93 7.73
CA GLU A 387 -13.16 28.36 7.03
C GLU A 387 -11.92 27.55 7.45
N ARG A 388 -11.81 27.22 8.74
CA ARG A 388 -10.74 26.37 9.28
C ARG A 388 -10.87 24.92 8.81
N ILE A 389 -12.07 24.34 8.80
CA ILE A 389 -12.36 23.00 8.27
C ILE A 389 -11.96 22.96 6.80
N LEU A 390 -12.41 23.92 6.01
CA LEU A 390 -12.10 24.04 4.60
C LEU A 390 -10.58 24.14 4.35
N ALA A 391 -9.88 24.92 5.16
CA ALA A 391 -8.42 25.06 5.08
C ALA A 391 -7.66 23.77 5.41
N ILE A 392 -8.21 22.88 6.23
CA ILE A 392 -7.62 21.56 6.53
C ILE A 392 -7.92 20.59 5.39
N VAL A 393 -9.18 20.50 4.97
CA VAL A 393 -9.67 19.52 3.99
C VAL A 393 -9.10 19.80 2.59
N SER A 394 -9.07 21.08 2.16
CA SER A 394 -8.57 21.47 0.83
C SER A 394 -7.06 21.24 0.64
N LYS A 395 -6.30 21.12 1.73
CA LYS A 395 -4.86 20.80 1.66
C LYS A 395 -4.55 19.32 1.45
N ASP A 396 -5.54 18.44 1.61
CA ASP A 396 -5.33 17.01 1.50
C ASP A 396 -5.71 16.51 0.11
N PRO A 397 -4.74 16.00 -0.68
CA PRO A 397 -4.99 15.51 -2.03
C PRO A 397 -5.98 14.33 -2.09
N ALA A 398 -6.20 13.61 -0.98
CA ALA A 398 -7.18 12.54 -0.92
C ALA A 398 -8.62 13.02 -1.19
N ASN A 399 -8.93 14.30 -0.95
CA ASN A 399 -10.28 14.83 -1.19
C ASN A 399 -10.61 14.99 -2.68
N LEU A 400 -9.60 15.10 -3.53
CA LEU A 400 -9.82 15.21 -4.99
C LEU A 400 -10.57 13.99 -5.57
N GLN A 401 -10.47 12.82 -4.93
CA GLN A 401 -11.19 11.61 -5.39
C GLN A 401 -12.71 11.69 -5.25
N PHE A 402 -13.25 12.63 -4.46
CA PHE A 402 -14.69 12.83 -4.25
C PHE A 402 -15.29 13.92 -5.15
N VAL A 403 -14.46 14.67 -5.86
CA VAL A 403 -14.88 15.78 -6.73
C VAL A 403 -15.06 15.25 -8.16
N SER A 404 -16.17 15.64 -8.82
CA SER A 404 -16.44 15.22 -10.20
C SER A 404 -15.34 15.73 -11.16
N PRO A 405 -14.99 14.97 -12.22
CA PRO A 405 -13.96 15.37 -13.19
C PRO A 405 -14.20 16.75 -13.82
N GLN A 406 -15.46 17.13 -14.01
CA GLN A 406 -15.85 18.43 -14.59
C GLN A 406 -15.56 19.62 -13.67
N LEU A 407 -15.66 19.41 -12.35
CA LEU A 407 -15.35 20.45 -11.35
C LEU A 407 -13.86 20.52 -11.02
N ARG A 408 -13.10 19.43 -11.25
CA ARG A 408 -11.65 19.41 -10.99
C ARG A 408 -10.88 20.43 -11.82
N VAL A 409 -11.25 20.63 -13.08
CA VAL A 409 -10.56 21.57 -13.97
C VAL A 409 -10.70 23.02 -13.45
N SER A 410 -11.83 23.38 -12.87
CA SER A 410 -12.04 24.72 -12.31
C SER A 410 -11.41 24.90 -10.92
N GLN A 411 -11.34 23.83 -10.12
CA GLN A 411 -10.74 23.86 -8.79
C GLN A 411 -9.21 23.71 -8.83
N LEU A 412 -8.65 22.92 -9.78
CA LEU A 412 -7.20 22.84 -10.00
C LEU A 412 -6.62 24.20 -10.36
N THR A 413 -7.32 25.02 -11.17
CA THR A 413 -6.86 26.40 -11.48
C THR A 413 -6.90 27.34 -10.27
N SER A 414 -7.83 27.15 -9.33
CA SER A 414 -7.87 27.90 -8.06
C SER A 414 -6.91 27.34 -7.01
N THR A 415 -6.75 26.02 -6.98
CA THR A 415 -5.82 25.30 -6.08
C THR A 415 -4.37 25.45 -6.55
N GLN A 416 -4.09 25.47 -7.86
CA GLN A 416 -2.77 25.79 -8.41
C GLN A 416 -2.30 27.19 -8.04
N ARG A 417 -3.20 28.19 -8.00
CA ARG A 417 -2.88 29.54 -7.49
C ARG A 417 -2.59 29.55 -5.99
N ARG A 418 -3.20 28.64 -5.20
CA ARG A 418 -2.94 28.49 -3.76
C ARG A 418 -1.75 27.56 -3.49
N LEU A 419 -1.46 26.56 -4.37
CA LEU A 419 -0.30 25.67 -4.28
C LEU A 419 1.01 26.35 -4.71
N ALA A 420 0.96 27.40 -5.56
CA ALA A 420 2.13 28.23 -5.87
C ALA A 420 2.73 28.92 -4.63
N ASP A 421 1.92 29.14 -3.57
CA ASP A 421 2.39 29.59 -2.26
C ASP A 421 2.99 28.46 -1.40
N PHE A 422 2.77 27.18 -1.78
CA PHE A 422 3.37 25.99 -1.16
C PHE A 422 4.52 25.45 -2.00
N LYS A 423 5.70 26.04 -1.91
CA LYS A 423 6.99 25.49 -2.38
C LYS A 423 7.38 24.19 -1.67
N ARG A 424 6.50 23.20 -1.56
CA ARG A 424 6.78 21.89 -0.98
C ARG A 424 6.00 20.80 -1.70
N LEU A 425 6.73 20.08 -2.54
CA LEU A 425 6.58 18.74 -3.08
C LEU A 425 5.15 18.18 -3.16
N PRO A 426 4.62 17.95 -4.37
CA PRO A 426 3.29 17.39 -4.65
C PRO A 426 3.09 15.96 -4.10
N PHE A 427 4.16 15.23 -3.83
CA PHE A 427 4.16 13.93 -3.17
C PHE A 427 4.50 14.03 -1.66
N SER A 428 4.17 15.13 -0.98
CA SER A 428 4.58 15.31 0.40
C SER A 428 3.94 14.28 1.34
N ARG A 429 4.82 13.47 1.95
CA ARG A 429 4.62 12.54 3.05
C ARG A 429 3.66 11.40 2.75
N ALA A 430 4.10 10.15 3.01
CA ALA A 430 3.42 8.87 2.87
C ALA A 430 1.98 8.80 3.43
N GLU A 431 1.17 9.79 3.14
CA GLU A 431 -0.24 9.83 3.47
C GLU A 431 -1.00 9.03 2.43
N ARG A 432 -1.60 7.95 2.91
CA ARG A 432 -2.45 7.08 2.09
C ARG A 432 -3.63 7.86 1.56
N LEU A 433 -4.02 7.59 0.33
CA LEU A 433 -5.19 8.19 -0.30
C LEU A 433 -6.49 7.50 0.14
N THR A 434 -6.42 6.35 0.81
CA THR A 434 -7.57 5.62 1.36
C THR A 434 -8.05 6.28 2.66
N LYS A 435 -8.58 7.50 2.55
CA LYS A 435 -9.11 8.29 3.66
C LYS A 435 -10.15 9.30 3.20
N PHE A 436 -10.98 9.74 4.14
CA PHE A 436 -11.94 10.84 3.96
C PHE A 436 -12.13 11.61 5.27
N TYR A 437 -12.84 12.74 5.20
CA TYR A 437 -13.15 13.58 6.35
C TYR A 437 -14.64 13.54 6.66
N SER A 438 -15.00 13.78 7.93
CA SER A 438 -16.37 13.85 8.41
C SER A 438 -16.53 14.93 9.48
N ILE A 439 -17.66 15.63 9.43
CA ILE A 439 -18.09 16.59 10.45
C ILE A 439 -19.19 16.04 11.38
N LEU A 440 -19.54 14.76 11.20
CA LEU A 440 -20.54 14.12 12.05
C LEU A 440 -19.99 13.84 13.45
N PRO A 441 -20.85 13.84 14.50
CA PRO A 441 -20.47 13.39 15.82
C PRO A 441 -19.90 11.97 15.79
N ILE A 442 -18.88 11.69 16.59
CA ILE A 442 -18.15 10.42 16.58
C ILE A 442 -19.07 9.19 16.74
N VAL A 443 -20.11 9.30 17.58
CA VAL A 443 -21.09 8.21 17.81
C VAL A 443 -21.84 7.89 16.50
N SER A 444 -22.35 8.92 15.81
CA SER A 444 -23.05 8.76 14.54
C SER A 444 -22.12 8.22 13.46
N LEU A 445 -20.90 8.75 13.39
CA LEU A 445 -19.87 8.33 12.44
C LEU A 445 -19.51 6.84 12.62
N VAL A 446 -19.26 6.40 13.86
CA VAL A 446 -18.94 4.99 14.15
C VAL A 446 -20.13 4.09 13.85
N SER A 447 -21.37 4.52 14.11
CA SER A 447 -22.58 3.76 13.77
C SER A 447 -22.71 3.57 12.25
N ILE A 448 -22.54 4.62 11.46
CA ILE A 448 -22.61 4.56 9.97
C ILE A 448 -21.53 3.64 9.42
N LEU A 449 -20.29 3.75 9.93
CA LEU A 449 -19.19 2.87 9.51
C LEU A 449 -19.48 1.40 9.86
N ARG A 450 -20.04 1.12 11.04
CA ARG A 450 -20.45 -0.23 11.47
C ARG A 450 -21.50 -0.81 10.54
N ASP A 451 -22.52 -0.03 10.19
CA ASP A 451 -23.56 -0.45 9.25
C ASP A 451 -23.01 -0.73 7.86
N ALA A 452 -22.12 0.12 7.34
CA ALA A 452 -21.45 -0.09 6.07
C ALA A 452 -20.63 -1.40 6.07
N LEU A 453 -19.85 -1.64 7.13
CA LEU A 453 -19.08 -2.88 7.30
C LEU A 453 -19.97 -4.12 7.39
N HIS A 454 -21.08 -4.04 8.13
CA HIS A 454 -22.02 -5.14 8.25
C HIS A 454 -22.69 -5.47 6.90
N ARG A 455 -22.99 -4.46 6.07
CA ARG A 455 -23.55 -4.66 4.71
C ARG A 455 -22.62 -5.48 3.82
N ILE A 456 -21.30 -5.35 3.95
CA ILE A 456 -20.30 -6.13 3.19
C ILE A 456 -19.83 -7.40 3.91
N GLY A 457 -20.47 -7.77 5.04
CA GLY A 457 -20.21 -9.02 5.77
C GLY A 457 -18.96 -9.00 6.64
N VAL A 458 -18.50 -7.83 7.05
CA VAL A 458 -17.39 -7.66 7.99
C VAL A 458 -17.95 -7.52 9.40
N SER A 459 -17.51 -8.38 10.33
CA SER A 459 -17.84 -8.21 11.74
C SER A 459 -16.84 -7.29 12.41
N THR A 460 -17.34 -6.35 13.20
CA THR A 460 -16.54 -5.41 13.99
C THR A 460 -16.20 -5.96 15.39
N SER A 461 -16.36 -7.27 15.58
CA SER A 461 -16.24 -7.93 16.88
C SER A 461 -14.90 -7.65 17.56
N GLY A 462 -14.94 -7.01 18.69
CA GLY A 462 -13.88 -6.97 19.70
C GLY A 462 -13.43 -5.61 20.20
N SER A 463 -13.46 -4.54 19.39
CA SER A 463 -12.94 -3.24 19.84
C SER A 463 -14.00 -2.15 20.04
N ILE A 464 -15.17 -2.27 19.42
CA ILE A 464 -16.19 -1.21 19.42
C ILE A 464 -17.52 -1.68 20.02
N ASP A 465 -17.84 -2.98 19.91
CA ASP A 465 -19.15 -3.51 20.32
C ASP A 465 -19.37 -3.47 21.86
N HIS A 466 -18.31 -3.20 22.62
CA HIS A 466 -18.34 -3.08 24.08
C HIS A 466 -18.28 -1.63 24.59
N LEU A 467 -18.10 -0.65 23.70
CA LEU A 467 -18.03 0.77 24.07
C LEU A 467 -19.44 1.35 24.14
N SER A 468 -19.76 1.98 25.27
CA SER A 468 -20.97 2.79 25.39
C SER A 468 -20.85 4.08 24.57
N ASN A 469 -21.98 4.73 24.28
CA ASN A 469 -21.96 6.02 23.60
C ASN A 469 -21.19 7.09 24.39
N ASP A 470 -21.19 7.01 25.71
CA ASP A 470 -20.47 7.93 26.60
C ASP A 470 -18.95 7.69 26.50
N ASP A 471 -18.51 6.41 26.46
CA ASP A 471 -17.10 6.06 26.25
C ASP A 471 -16.58 6.57 24.88
N LEU A 472 -17.40 6.47 23.83
CA LEU A 472 -17.05 6.96 22.48
C LEU A 472 -16.89 8.48 22.44
N MET A 473 -17.66 9.23 23.22
CA MET A 473 -17.56 10.71 23.28
C MET A 473 -16.27 11.20 23.94
N GLU A 474 -15.66 10.40 24.80
CA GLU A 474 -14.41 10.74 25.49
C GLU A 474 -13.15 10.37 24.67
N LEU A 475 -13.31 9.56 23.59
CA LEU A 475 -12.20 9.08 22.79
C LEU A 475 -11.84 10.07 21.67
N SER A 476 -10.59 10.49 21.62
CA SER A 476 -10.03 11.27 20.51
C SER A 476 -9.71 10.39 19.28
N THR A 477 -9.64 9.08 19.45
CA THR A 477 -9.28 8.11 18.40
C THR A 477 -10.06 6.81 18.58
N VAL A 478 -10.64 6.29 17.48
CA VAL A 478 -11.28 4.98 17.44
C VAL A 478 -10.62 4.12 16.36
N ASN A 479 -10.27 2.88 16.71
CA ASN A 479 -9.63 1.92 15.79
C ASN A 479 -10.56 0.72 15.54
N ILE A 480 -10.87 0.42 14.26
CA ILE A 480 -11.68 -0.72 13.85
C ILE A 480 -10.79 -1.71 13.11
N GLY A 481 -10.51 -2.87 13.70
CA GLY A 481 -9.73 -3.93 13.07
C GLY A 481 -10.49 -4.58 11.91
N ILE A 482 -9.82 -4.76 10.78
CA ILE A 482 -10.38 -5.39 9.57
C ILE A 482 -9.59 -6.64 9.24
N ASN A 483 -10.29 -7.76 9.06
CA ASN A 483 -9.71 -9.03 8.64
C ASN A 483 -10.70 -9.74 7.71
N ILE A 484 -10.48 -9.65 6.41
CA ILE A 484 -11.36 -10.15 5.34
C ILE A 484 -10.56 -10.92 4.31
N LEU A 485 -11.22 -11.50 3.32
CA LEU A 485 -10.57 -12.02 2.11
C LEU A 485 -10.66 -10.97 0.99
N GLY A 486 -9.63 -10.90 0.18
CA GLY A 486 -9.67 -10.21 -1.11
C GLY A 486 -10.77 -10.80 -1.99
N GLU A 487 -11.42 -9.96 -2.78
CA GLU A 487 -12.57 -10.39 -3.60
C GLU A 487 -12.13 -11.28 -4.77
N LYS A 488 -11.06 -10.90 -5.46
CA LYS A 488 -10.48 -11.67 -6.58
C LYS A 488 -9.40 -12.63 -6.11
N SER A 489 -8.43 -12.14 -5.35
CA SER A 489 -7.28 -12.94 -4.92
C SER A 489 -7.62 -14.05 -3.94
N LYS A 490 -8.77 -13.96 -3.24
CA LYS A 490 -9.15 -14.86 -2.14
C LYS A 490 -8.09 -14.94 -1.02
N MET A 491 -7.12 -14.02 -1.03
CA MET A 491 -6.05 -13.94 -0.04
C MET A 491 -6.45 -13.07 1.16
N PRO A 492 -5.88 -13.30 2.36
CA PRO A 492 -6.17 -12.50 3.54
C PRO A 492 -5.82 -11.02 3.34
N LEU A 493 -6.81 -10.16 3.55
CA LEU A 493 -6.72 -8.72 3.50
C LEU A 493 -6.96 -8.16 4.90
N LYS A 494 -5.95 -7.52 5.49
CA LYS A 494 -5.98 -7.04 6.87
C LYS A 494 -5.59 -5.57 6.97
N GLY A 495 -6.15 -4.89 7.95
CA GLY A 495 -5.86 -3.50 8.24
C GLY A 495 -6.70 -2.94 9.37
N THR A 496 -6.69 -1.62 9.50
CA THR A 496 -7.43 -0.89 10.55
C THR A 496 -8.06 0.35 9.94
N ILE A 497 -9.32 0.61 10.26
CA ILE A 497 -9.94 1.92 10.03
C ILE A 497 -9.70 2.74 11.28
N LYS A 498 -8.98 3.87 11.14
CA LYS A 498 -8.68 4.80 12.21
C LYS A 498 -9.56 6.04 12.06
N VAL A 499 -10.30 6.38 13.10
CA VAL A 499 -11.09 7.61 13.20
C VAL A 499 -10.37 8.52 14.17
N ASN A 500 -9.78 9.59 13.69
CA ASN A 500 -9.00 10.54 14.49
C ASN A 500 -9.62 11.93 14.42
N GLN A 501 -9.77 12.60 15.55
CA GLN A 501 -10.12 14.02 15.59
C GLN A 501 -8.94 14.85 15.08
N CYS A 502 -9.18 15.74 14.12
CA CYS A 502 -8.11 16.55 13.50
C CYS A 502 -7.63 17.68 14.39
N ASP A 503 -8.55 18.29 15.13
CA ASP A 503 -8.32 19.42 16.04
C ASP A 503 -9.32 19.30 17.21
N CYS A 504 -8.84 19.40 18.43
CA CYS A 504 -9.68 19.30 19.63
C CYS A 504 -10.77 20.40 19.73
N SER A 505 -10.60 21.50 19.01
CA SER A 505 -11.55 22.62 18.96
C SER A 505 -12.58 22.51 17.81
N LEU A 506 -12.38 21.58 16.87
CA LEU A 506 -13.24 21.39 15.71
C LEU A 506 -13.89 20.01 15.71
N GLN A 507 -15.17 19.96 15.33
CA GLN A 507 -15.85 18.70 15.05
C GLN A 507 -15.47 18.22 13.64
N LEU A 508 -14.18 17.88 13.46
CA LEU A 508 -13.64 17.37 12.22
C LEU A 508 -12.85 16.08 12.49
N TYR A 509 -13.27 15.00 11.88
CA TYR A 509 -12.64 13.68 12.00
C TYR A 509 -12.02 13.27 10.67
N LYS A 510 -10.82 12.68 10.74
CA LYS A 510 -10.15 12.02 9.63
C LYS A 510 -10.31 10.51 9.76
N ILE A 511 -10.94 9.91 8.78
CA ILE A 511 -11.16 8.46 8.69
C ILE A 511 -10.13 7.89 7.74
N SER A 512 -9.19 7.08 8.24
CA SER A 512 -8.07 6.53 7.46
C SER A 512 -8.10 5.01 7.45
N PHE A 513 -8.02 4.41 6.26
CA PHE A 513 -7.99 2.97 6.05
C PHE A 513 -6.53 2.52 5.90
N VAL A 514 -5.97 1.95 6.96
CA VAL A 514 -4.56 1.57 7.06
C VAL A 514 -4.40 0.08 6.80
N LYS A 515 -3.89 -0.29 5.61
CA LYS A 515 -3.60 -1.69 5.24
C LYS A 515 -2.38 -2.20 6.01
N SER A 516 -2.48 -3.40 6.59
CA SER A 516 -1.34 -4.10 7.20
C SER A 516 -0.90 -5.34 6.39
N LYS A 517 -1.81 -5.96 5.63
CA LYS A 517 -1.51 -7.13 4.79
C LYS A 517 -2.48 -7.24 3.63
N GLY A 518 -2.03 -7.80 2.51
CA GLY A 518 -2.83 -8.12 1.33
C GLY A 518 -2.63 -7.12 0.19
N ASP A 519 -3.31 -7.39 -0.92
CA ASP A 519 -3.20 -6.62 -2.14
C ASP A 519 -3.70 -5.16 -1.95
N PRO A 520 -2.93 -4.13 -2.36
CA PRO A 520 -3.30 -2.73 -2.18
C PRO A 520 -4.50 -2.31 -3.03
N LEU A 521 -4.70 -2.87 -4.23
CA LEU A 521 -5.86 -2.56 -5.06
C LEU A 521 -7.14 -3.11 -4.44
N GLU A 522 -7.11 -4.35 -3.92
CA GLU A 522 -8.25 -4.91 -3.20
C GLU A 522 -8.55 -4.14 -1.91
N TRP A 523 -7.51 -3.61 -1.23
CA TRP A 523 -7.72 -2.73 -0.08
C TRP A 523 -8.36 -1.40 -0.49
N ARG A 524 -7.97 -0.85 -1.64
CA ARG A 524 -8.60 0.35 -2.18
C ARG A 524 -10.04 0.08 -2.62
N GLN A 525 -10.34 -1.07 -3.22
CA GLN A 525 -11.73 -1.49 -3.52
C GLN A 525 -12.57 -1.59 -2.24
N PHE A 526 -12.01 -2.17 -1.18
CA PHE A 526 -12.66 -2.24 0.12
C PHE A 526 -12.94 -0.84 0.68
N PHE A 527 -11.94 0.06 0.64
CA PHE A 527 -12.13 1.47 1.02
C PHE A 527 -13.27 2.12 0.23
N LYS A 528 -13.29 2.00 -1.10
CA LYS A 528 -14.36 2.56 -1.93
C LYS A 528 -15.73 2.04 -1.53
N LYS A 529 -15.89 0.73 -1.36
CA LYS A 529 -17.15 0.10 -0.96
C LYS A 529 -17.66 0.64 0.38
N VAL A 530 -16.79 0.69 1.39
CA VAL A 530 -17.17 1.22 2.70
C VAL A 530 -17.52 2.70 2.59
N THR A 531 -16.73 3.50 1.88
CA THR A 531 -16.96 4.94 1.71
C THR A 531 -18.29 5.23 1.00
N ILE A 532 -18.61 4.52 -0.09
CA ILE A 532 -19.87 4.65 -0.82
C ILE A 532 -21.06 4.30 0.09
N LEU A 533 -20.96 3.20 0.84
CA LEU A 533 -22.01 2.76 1.77
C LEU A 533 -22.15 3.66 3.01
N SER A 534 -21.14 4.46 3.31
CA SER A 534 -21.14 5.46 4.39
C SER A 534 -21.10 6.90 3.88
N ARG A 535 -21.65 7.16 2.67
CA ARG A 535 -21.57 8.48 2.01
C ARG A 535 -22.03 9.65 2.89
N GLU A 536 -23.03 9.40 3.76
CA GLU A 536 -23.57 10.39 4.68
C GLU A 536 -22.51 10.92 5.67
N ALA A 537 -21.46 10.13 5.90
CA ALA A 537 -20.34 10.49 6.75
C ALA A 537 -19.24 11.23 6.00
N VAL A 538 -19.26 11.27 4.66
CA VAL A 538 -18.19 11.89 3.84
C VAL A 538 -18.46 13.39 3.72
N TYR A 539 -17.52 14.20 4.22
CA TYR A 539 -17.54 15.64 4.01
C TYR A 539 -17.03 15.95 2.60
N ILE A 540 -17.90 16.58 1.80
CA ILE A 540 -17.61 17.06 0.44
C ILE A 540 -17.82 18.56 0.46
N GLU A 541 -16.92 19.29 -0.16
CA GLU A 541 -16.95 20.75 -0.33
C GLU A 541 -18.01 21.19 -1.35
#